data_9a2d8567d4f0e85eff34ce9135f4b1c3
#
_entry.id   9a2d8567d4f0e85eff34ce9135f4b1c3
#
_cell.length_a   1.000
_cell.length_b   1.000
_cell.length_c   1.000
_cell.angle_alpha   90.00
_cell.angle_beta   90.00
_cell.angle_gamma   90.00
#
_symmetry.space_group_name_H-M   'P 1'
#
loop_
_entity.id
_entity.type
_entity.pdbx_description
1 polymer ?
#
loop_
_entity_poly.entity_id
_entity_poly.type
_entity_poly.pdbx_seq_one_letter_code
_entity_poly.pdbx_strand_id
1 'polypeptide(L)'
;KAALALTVENARMYPLEGEATLDELYPIVQDYFLNGYPEGVKTGISSFDELLTFAPGQLTMVTGIPGSGKDEYVNLLTTRLSESSGWVWGIYGFEEPPEITVTKLLEKRTGLAFSHRKNPDHRMSVARFEEATAFVDRHYKFIRTTDINATMDGIIEKAKELVTRYGVNGIVISPWNYIEQNKEYGQSETEYTGKCLIKLITFLQRYGVHCFLIAHPRKLNKNKDS
;
A
#
# COMPACT_ATOMS: atom_id res chain seq x y z
N LYS A 1 10.23 -37.92 -42.29
CA LYS A 1 11.43 -37.37 -41.62
C LYS A 1 11.49 -35.84 -41.77
N ALA A 2 11.21 -35.24 -42.97
CA ALA A 2 11.24 -33.79 -43.16
C ALA A 2 10.17 -33.03 -42.34
N ALA A 3 8.95 -33.55 -42.26
CA ALA A 3 7.87 -32.93 -41.46
C ALA A 3 8.19 -32.92 -39.96
N LEU A 4 8.83 -33.96 -39.43
CA LEU A 4 9.24 -34.02 -38.04
C LEU A 4 10.38 -33.04 -37.73
N ALA A 5 11.33 -32.86 -38.66
CA ALA A 5 12.40 -31.88 -38.51
C ALA A 5 11.85 -30.44 -38.49
N LEU A 6 10.89 -30.12 -39.37
CA LEU A 6 10.21 -28.80 -39.39
C LEU A 6 9.42 -28.54 -38.12
N THR A 7 8.81 -29.58 -37.54
CA THR A 7 8.06 -29.47 -36.28
C THR A 7 9.01 -29.21 -35.11
N VAL A 8 10.21 -29.79 -35.10
CA VAL A 8 11.22 -29.56 -34.07
C VAL A 8 11.88 -28.19 -34.22
N GLU A 9 12.15 -27.74 -35.46
CA GLU A 9 12.66 -26.37 -35.72
C GLU A 9 11.66 -25.27 -35.34
N ASN A 10 10.36 -25.54 -35.47
CA ASN A 10 9.28 -24.61 -35.07
C ASN A 10 8.76 -24.84 -33.65
N ALA A 11 9.29 -25.81 -32.92
CA ALA A 11 8.97 -26.02 -31.52
C ALA A 11 9.54 -24.84 -30.71
N ARG A 12 8.72 -23.84 -30.43
CA ARG A 12 9.07 -22.83 -29.43
C ARG A 12 9.31 -23.57 -28.11
N MET A 13 10.49 -23.39 -27.53
CA MET A 13 10.72 -23.84 -26.17
C MET A 13 9.67 -23.16 -25.30
N TYR A 14 8.92 -23.93 -24.53
CA TYR A 14 8.05 -23.39 -23.49
C TYR A 14 8.97 -22.65 -22.52
N PRO A 15 8.72 -21.36 -22.25
CA PRO A 15 9.52 -20.64 -21.27
C PRO A 15 9.44 -21.37 -19.94
N LEU A 16 10.54 -21.43 -19.22
CA LEU A 16 10.57 -21.99 -17.87
C LEU A 16 9.65 -21.14 -16.97
N GLU A 17 9.01 -21.78 -16.00
CA GLU A 17 8.17 -21.06 -15.04
C GLU A 17 9.00 -19.94 -14.35
N GLY A 18 8.55 -18.69 -14.51
CA GLY A 18 9.25 -17.50 -14.00
C GLY A 18 10.32 -16.93 -14.95
N GLU A 19 10.54 -17.51 -16.13
CA GLU A 19 11.40 -16.92 -17.14
C GLU A 19 10.65 -15.83 -17.91
N ALA A 20 11.25 -14.63 -17.99
CA ALA A 20 10.80 -13.56 -18.85
C ALA A 20 11.71 -13.52 -20.09
N THR A 21 11.17 -13.77 -21.27
CA THR A 21 11.93 -13.75 -22.52
C THR A 21 12.13 -12.31 -23.01
N LEU A 22 13.20 -12.08 -23.76
CA LEU A 22 13.44 -10.75 -24.35
C LEU A 22 12.30 -10.33 -25.29
N ASP A 23 11.68 -11.27 -25.99
CA ASP A 23 10.54 -11.00 -26.88
C ASP A 23 9.33 -10.45 -26.10
N GLU A 24 9.10 -10.91 -24.86
CA GLU A 24 8.06 -10.39 -23.97
C GLU A 24 8.42 -9.02 -23.40
N LEU A 25 9.70 -8.80 -23.08
CA LEU A 25 10.18 -7.56 -22.45
C LEU A 25 10.45 -6.46 -23.47
N TYR A 26 10.78 -6.80 -24.72
CA TYR A 26 11.20 -5.84 -25.73
C TYR A 26 10.20 -4.72 -26.00
N PRO A 27 8.88 -4.96 -26.12
CA PRO A 27 7.91 -3.87 -26.34
C PRO A 27 7.91 -2.87 -25.17
N ILE A 28 8.06 -3.34 -23.93
CA ILE A 28 8.11 -2.51 -22.72
C ILE A 28 9.40 -1.68 -22.69
N VAL A 29 10.53 -2.33 -22.97
CA VAL A 29 11.86 -1.67 -23.01
C VAL A 29 11.91 -0.64 -24.15
N GLN A 30 11.29 -0.94 -25.30
CA GLN A 30 11.20 -0.02 -26.41
C GLN A 30 10.33 1.19 -26.08
N ASP A 31 9.22 1.00 -25.36
CA ASP A 31 8.39 2.09 -24.88
C ASP A 31 9.17 2.99 -23.90
N TYR A 32 9.91 2.41 -22.97
CA TYR A 32 10.78 3.17 -22.06
C TYR A 32 11.88 3.94 -22.80
N PHE A 33 12.42 3.39 -23.88
CA PHE A 33 13.43 4.06 -24.69
C PHE A 33 12.87 5.26 -25.46
N LEU A 34 11.64 5.13 -25.98
CA LEU A 34 11.00 6.17 -26.80
C LEU A 34 10.33 7.26 -25.94
N ASN A 35 9.71 6.88 -24.85
CA ASN A 35 8.82 7.74 -24.06
C ASN A 35 9.34 8.04 -22.64
N GLY A 36 10.45 7.41 -22.23
CA GLY A 36 10.98 7.48 -20.88
C GLY A 36 10.33 6.45 -19.95
N TYR A 37 10.89 6.33 -18.75
CA TYR A 37 10.29 5.47 -17.71
C TYR A 37 8.93 6.01 -17.30
N PRO A 38 7.94 5.12 -16.98
CA PRO A 38 6.62 5.58 -16.53
C PRO A 38 6.76 6.41 -15.26
N GLU A 39 6.20 7.60 -15.28
CA GLU A 39 6.11 8.42 -14.07
C GLU A 39 5.16 7.74 -13.07
N GLY A 40 5.54 7.76 -11.79
CA GLY A 40 4.64 7.36 -10.72
C GLY A 40 3.51 8.38 -10.52
N VAL A 41 2.51 7.97 -9.77
CA VAL A 41 1.37 8.81 -9.43
C VAL A 41 1.81 9.92 -8.46
N LYS A 42 1.44 11.15 -8.78
CA LYS A 42 1.76 12.36 -8.02
C LYS A 42 0.67 12.65 -6.99
N THR A 43 1.08 13.19 -5.83
CA THR A 43 0.16 13.57 -4.75
C THR A 43 -0.51 14.92 -4.98
N GLY A 44 0.02 15.75 -5.89
CA GLY A 44 -0.36 17.15 -6.09
C GLY A 44 0.31 18.10 -5.09
N ILE A 45 1.25 17.62 -4.27
CA ILE A 45 2.10 18.46 -3.40
C ILE A 45 3.44 18.63 -4.11
N SER A 46 3.64 19.79 -4.76
CA SER A 46 4.77 20.04 -5.67
C SER A 46 6.13 19.68 -5.06
N SER A 47 6.41 20.18 -3.85
CA SER A 47 7.69 19.94 -3.16
C SER A 47 7.94 18.47 -2.80
N PHE A 48 6.88 17.68 -2.72
CA PHE A 48 6.95 16.24 -2.46
C PHE A 48 7.10 15.47 -3.77
N ASP A 49 6.31 15.82 -4.78
CA ASP A 49 6.25 15.15 -6.08
C ASP A 49 7.53 15.30 -6.91
N GLU A 50 8.37 16.31 -6.59
CA GLU A 50 9.72 16.45 -7.13
C GLU A 50 10.71 15.39 -6.62
N LEU A 51 10.43 14.82 -5.44
CA LEU A 51 11.31 13.87 -4.76
C LEU A 51 10.79 12.43 -4.84
N LEU A 52 9.48 12.25 -4.81
CA LEU A 52 8.87 10.94 -4.71
C LEU A 52 7.50 10.88 -5.40
N THR A 53 7.29 9.84 -6.17
CA THR A 53 6.00 9.47 -6.75
C THR A 53 5.66 8.03 -6.39
N PHE A 54 4.40 7.63 -6.54
CA PHE A 54 3.93 6.31 -6.12
C PHE A 54 3.53 5.47 -7.33
N ALA A 55 3.98 4.22 -7.36
CA ALA A 55 3.63 3.31 -8.44
C ALA A 55 2.92 2.06 -7.91
N PRO A 56 2.02 1.44 -8.71
CA PRO A 56 1.49 0.12 -8.43
C PRO A 56 2.61 -0.91 -8.28
N GLY A 57 2.39 -1.93 -7.45
CA GLY A 57 3.37 -2.99 -7.22
C GLY A 57 4.52 -2.64 -6.27
N GLN A 58 4.51 -1.45 -5.67
CA GLN A 58 5.58 -0.99 -4.79
C GLN A 58 5.17 -0.98 -3.32
N LEU A 59 6.18 -1.15 -2.45
CA LEU A 59 6.09 -1.03 -1.00
C LEU A 59 6.77 0.26 -0.55
N THR A 60 6.04 1.13 0.14
CA THR A 60 6.59 2.28 0.85
C THR A 60 6.52 2.03 2.35
N MET A 61 7.68 1.94 2.99
CA MET A 61 7.77 1.80 4.44
C MET A 61 7.87 3.17 5.11
N VAL A 62 6.96 3.44 6.06
CA VAL A 62 6.96 4.67 6.86
C VAL A 62 7.30 4.33 8.29
N THR A 63 8.41 4.85 8.77
CA THR A 63 8.90 4.58 10.13
C THR A 63 9.13 5.87 10.91
N GLY A 64 9.05 5.79 12.22
CA GLY A 64 9.28 6.89 13.15
C GLY A 64 8.76 6.56 14.54
N ILE A 65 9.19 7.34 15.52
CA ILE A 65 8.78 7.14 16.92
C ILE A 65 7.26 7.25 17.10
N PRO A 66 6.67 6.61 18.12
CA PRO A 66 5.26 6.81 18.45
C PRO A 66 4.93 8.30 18.63
N GLY A 67 3.76 8.73 18.13
CA GLY A 67 3.32 10.13 18.20
C GLY A 67 3.98 11.09 17.21
N SER A 68 4.84 10.62 16.29
CA SER A 68 5.49 11.47 15.26
C SER A 68 4.59 11.86 14.09
N GLY A 69 3.33 11.45 14.08
CA GLY A 69 2.39 11.80 13.02
C GLY A 69 2.47 10.94 11.75
N LYS A 70 3.07 9.75 11.80
CA LYS A 70 3.18 8.84 10.65
C LYS A 70 1.83 8.53 10.00
N ASP A 71 0.85 8.15 10.81
CA ASP A 71 -0.49 7.81 10.33
C ASP A 71 -1.19 9.03 9.75
N GLU A 72 -1.03 10.20 10.38
CA GLU A 72 -1.55 11.46 9.85
C GLU A 72 -0.96 11.80 8.48
N TYR A 73 0.34 11.54 8.31
CA TYR A 73 1.03 11.76 7.05
C TYR A 73 0.56 10.78 5.98
N VAL A 74 0.45 9.49 6.29
CA VAL A 74 -0.06 8.48 5.36
C VAL A 74 -1.51 8.76 4.98
N ASN A 75 -2.36 9.17 5.94
CA ASN A 75 -3.74 9.59 5.67
C ASN A 75 -3.79 10.80 4.72
N LEU A 76 -2.87 11.75 4.85
CA LEU A 76 -2.75 12.86 3.90
C LEU A 76 -2.36 12.37 2.50
N LEU A 77 -1.32 11.52 2.39
CA LEU A 77 -0.86 11.00 1.11
C LEU A 77 -1.95 10.19 0.41
N THR A 78 -2.63 9.28 1.12
CA THR A 78 -3.72 8.48 0.54
C THR A 78 -4.88 9.35 0.08
N THR A 79 -5.23 10.40 0.84
CA THR A 79 -6.26 11.37 0.42
C THR A 79 -5.84 12.09 -0.86
N ARG A 80 -4.62 12.57 -0.95
CA ARG A 80 -4.09 13.25 -2.13
C ARG A 80 -4.03 12.35 -3.36
N LEU A 81 -3.59 11.10 -3.21
CA LEU A 81 -3.56 10.12 -4.29
C LEU A 81 -4.98 9.74 -4.75
N SER A 82 -5.96 9.69 -3.83
CA SER A 82 -7.37 9.52 -4.21
C SER A 82 -7.91 10.72 -4.97
N GLU A 83 -7.55 11.94 -4.58
CA GLU A 83 -7.96 13.18 -5.27
C GLU A 83 -7.33 13.30 -6.66
N SER A 84 -6.02 13.04 -6.79
CA SER A 84 -5.28 13.23 -8.03
C SER A 84 -5.53 12.14 -9.08
N SER A 85 -5.74 10.89 -8.63
CA SER A 85 -5.74 9.72 -9.52
C SER A 85 -6.83 8.70 -9.24
N GLY A 86 -7.76 9.02 -8.35
CA GLY A 86 -8.91 8.18 -8.07
C GLY A 86 -8.59 6.89 -7.33
N TRP A 87 -7.43 6.77 -6.70
CA TRP A 87 -7.03 5.55 -6.01
C TRP A 87 -8.02 5.17 -4.91
N VAL A 88 -8.23 3.86 -4.78
CA VAL A 88 -9.03 3.23 -3.73
C VAL A 88 -8.11 2.47 -2.79
N TRP A 89 -8.35 2.61 -1.48
CA TRP A 89 -7.48 2.09 -0.42
C TRP A 89 -8.17 1.04 0.44
N GLY A 90 -7.43 -0.03 0.77
CA GLY A 90 -7.78 -0.95 1.85
C GLY A 90 -7.01 -0.57 3.13
N ILE A 91 -7.72 -0.30 4.22
CA ILE A 91 -7.11 0.17 5.48
C ILE A 91 -7.12 -0.96 6.51
N TYR A 92 -5.93 -1.36 6.95
CA TYR A 92 -5.69 -2.32 8.03
C TYR A 92 -5.12 -1.56 9.25
N GLY A 93 -6.02 -0.98 10.05
CA GLY A 93 -5.65 -0.27 11.28
C GLY A 93 -5.75 -1.20 12.49
N PHE A 94 -4.64 -1.43 13.19
CA PHE A 94 -4.59 -2.30 14.36
C PHE A 94 -4.61 -1.54 15.69
N GLU A 95 -4.24 -0.26 15.70
CA GLU A 95 -4.18 0.56 16.92
C GLU A 95 -5.46 1.34 17.18
N GLU A 96 -6.13 1.80 16.11
CA GLU A 96 -7.30 2.67 16.23
C GLU A 96 -8.54 2.02 15.61
N PRO A 97 -9.72 2.22 16.22
CA PRO A 97 -10.99 1.85 15.60
C PRO A 97 -11.18 2.55 14.25
N PRO A 98 -11.81 1.90 13.25
CA PRO A 98 -12.02 2.47 11.91
C PRO A 98 -12.70 3.84 11.92
N GLU A 99 -13.64 4.08 12.83
CA GLU A 99 -14.35 5.36 12.98
C GLU A 99 -13.41 6.54 13.29
N ILE A 100 -12.32 6.30 14.03
CA ILE A 100 -11.32 7.34 14.31
C ILE A 100 -10.51 7.64 13.03
N THR A 101 -10.13 6.62 12.29
CA THR A 101 -9.45 6.80 11.00
C THR A 101 -10.35 7.57 10.03
N VAL A 102 -11.66 7.26 9.98
CA VAL A 102 -12.63 8.00 9.16
C VAL A 102 -12.63 9.49 9.52
N THR A 103 -12.71 9.86 10.82
CA THR A 103 -12.70 11.29 11.22
C THR A 103 -11.45 12.00 10.73
N LYS A 104 -10.29 11.36 10.84
CA LYS A 104 -9.00 11.90 10.33
C LYS A 104 -9.01 12.10 8.81
N LEU A 105 -9.55 11.16 8.05
CA LEU A 105 -9.68 11.28 6.59
C LEU A 105 -10.62 12.41 6.18
N LEU A 106 -11.74 12.58 6.89
CA LEU A 106 -12.66 13.72 6.69
C LEU A 106 -11.94 15.05 6.90
N GLU A 107 -11.12 15.16 7.96
CA GLU A 107 -10.29 16.34 8.22
C GLU A 107 -9.24 16.58 7.12
N LYS A 108 -8.58 15.53 6.63
CA LYS A 108 -7.61 15.64 5.52
C LYS A 108 -8.30 16.09 4.23
N ARG A 109 -9.50 15.57 3.94
CA ARG A 109 -10.26 15.94 2.74
C ARG A 109 -10.76 17.36 2.76
N THR A 110 -11.21 17.86 3.91
CA THR A 110 -11.83 19.18 4.04
C THR A 110 -10.87 20.29 4.44
N GLY A 111 -9.76 19.97 5.08
CA GLY A 111 -8.89 20.93 5.76
C GLY A 111 -9.52 21.55 7.02
N LEU A 112 -10.67 21.02 7.47
CA LEU A 112 -11.44 21.55 8.60
C LEU A 112 -11.51 20.53 9.72
N ALA A 113 -11.61 21.02 10.97
CA ALA A 113 -11.75 20.16 12.14
C ALA A 113 -13.08 19.42 12.16
N PHE A 114 -13.05 18.14 12.52
CA PHE A 114 -14.25 17.34 12.75
C PHE A 114 -15.00 17.79 14.01
N SER A 115 -14.27 18.03 15.11
CA SER A 115 -14.83 18.44 16.40
C SER A 115 -14.62 19.92 16.66
N HIS A 116 -15.64 20.56 17.27
CA HIS A 116 -15.65 22.00 17.56
C HIS A 116 -15.06 22.39 18.91
N ARG A 117 -14.57 21.42 19.72
CA ARG A 117 -14.14 21.70 21.11
C ARG A 117 -13.02 22.73 21.24
N LYS A 118 -12.12 22.81 20.25
CA LYS A 118 -10.95 23.72 20.30
C LYS A 118 -11.08 24.95 19.42
N ASN A 119 -11.82 24.89 18.34
CA ASN A 119 -11.97 26.00 17.40
C ASN A 119 -13.29 25.90 16.62
N PRO A 120 -14.39 26.50 17.11
CA PRO A 120 -15.71 26.44 16.48
C PRO A 120 -15.72 26.96 15.05
N ASP A 121 -14.94 28.00 14.76
CA ASP A 121 -14.91 28.68 13.45
C ASP A 121 -14.26 27.84 12.37
N HIS A 122 -13.46 26.83 12.75
CA HIS A 122 -12.79 25.94 11.82
C HIS A 122 -13.44 24.55 11.72
N ARG A 123 -14.63 24.39 12.28
CA ARG A 123 -15.38 23.14 12.16
C ARG A 123 -15.99 23.00 10.76
N MET A 124 -15.94 21.80 10.19
CA MET A 124 -16.66 21.52 8.94
C MET A 124 -18.17 21.67 9.11
N SER A 125 -18.83 22.23 8.11
CA SER A 125 -20.29 22.30 8.04
C SER A 125 -20.89 20.92 7.73
N VAL A 126 -22.20 20.75 7.95
CA VAL A 126 -22.91 19.50 7.61
C VAL A 126 -22.72 19.16 6.12
N ALA A 127 -22.84 20.13 5.22
CA ALA A 127 -22.66 19.91 3.79
C ALA A 127 -21.22 19.42 3.46
N ARG A 128 -20.19 19.99 4.11
CA ARG A 128 -18.81 19.54 3.95
C ARG A 128 -18.58 18.14 4.54
N PHE A 129 -19.23 17.83 5.64
CA PHE A 129 -19.19 16.50 6.23
C PHE A 129 -19.82 15.46 5.30
N GLU A 130 -20.97 15.73 4.69
CA GLU A 130 -21.63 14.82 3.76
C GLU A 130 -20.79 14.61 2.48
N GLU A 131 -20.25 15.70 1.89
CA GLU A 131 -19.37 15.62 0.73
C GLU A 131 -18.13 14.77 1.02
N ALA A 132 -17.46 15.03 2.14
CA ALA A 132 -16.26 14.29 2.53
C ALA A 132 -16.58 12.82 2.88
N THR A 133 -17.74 12.54 3.48
CA THR A 133 -18.17 11.16 3.76
C THR A 133 -18.40 10.39 2.46
N ALA A 134 -19.03 10.99 1.45
CA ALA A 134 -19.20 10.37 0.14
C ALA A 134 -17.85 10.10 -0.56
N PHE A 135 -16.87 10.99 -0.37
CA PHE A 135 -15.50 10.77 -0.86
C PHE A 135 -14.84 9.59 -0.15
N VAL A 136 -14.91 9.53 1.19
CA VAL A 136 -14.32 8.44 1.97
C VAL A 136 -14.98 7.10 1.63
N ASP A 137 -16.30 7.04 1.50
CA ASP A 137 -17.01 5.81 1.11
C ASP A 137 -16.53 5.28 -0.25
N ARG A 138 -16.32 6.18 -1.21
CA ARG A 138 -15.83 5.82 -2.55
C ARG A 138 -14.41 5.29 -2.53
N HIS A 139 -13.51 5.94 -1.80
CA HIS A 139 -12.07 5.73 -1.90
C HIS A 139 -11.47 4.86 -0.80
N TYR A 140 -12.21 4.48 0.24
CA TYR A 140 -11.65 3.72 1.36
C TYR A 140 -12.50 2.51 1.74
N LYS A 141 -11.83 1.39 1.97
CA LYS A 141 -12.42 0.15 2.45
C LYS A 141 -11.72 -0.22 3.75
N PHE A 142 -12.44 -0.14 4.86
CA PHE A 142 -11.90 -0.38 6.20
C PHE A 142 -12.05 -1.84 6.58
N ILE A 143 -10.98 -2.43 7.08
CA ILE A 143 -10.96 -3.80 7.55
C ILE A 143 -10.96 -3.79 9.09
N ARG A 144 -11.94 -4.46 9.67
CA ARG A 144 -11.93 -4.73 11.10
C ARG A 144 -10.93 -5.84 11.37
N THR A 145 -9.83 -5.47 11.98
CA THR A 145 -8.71 -6.39 12.25
C THR A 145 -9.06 -7.46 13.28
N THR A 146 -10.12 -7.24 14.09
CA THR A 146 -10.71 -8.27 14.97
C THR A 146 -11.39 -9.41 14.23
N ASP A 147 -11.79 -9.20 12.97
CA ASP A 147 -12.59 -10.14 12.19
C ASP A 147 -11.74 -10.92 11.18
N ILE A 148 -10.43 -10.70 11.18
CA ILE A 148 -9.48 -11.39 10.31
C ILE A 148 -8.38 -12.06 11.12
N ASN A 149 -7.74 -13.06 10.52
CA ASN A 149 -6.48 -13.56 11.03
C ASN A 149 -5.40 -12.46 10.84
N ALA A 150 -4.91 -11.91 11.94
CA ALA A 150 -3.95 -10.80 11.95
C ALA A 150 -2.52 -11.21 11.52
N THR A 151 -2.37 -12.32 10.82
CA THR A 151 -1.10 -12.74 10.19
C THR A 151 -0.91 -12.07 8.84
N MET A 152 0.33 -12.07 8.32
CA MET A 152 0.60 -11.55 6.98
C MET A 152 -0.22 -12.30 5.89
N ASP A 153 -0.37 -13.62 6.02
CA ASP A 153 -1.14 -14.41 5.06
C ASP A 153 -2.63 -14.03 5.09
N GLY A 154 -3.23 -13.83 6.27
CA GLY A 154 -4.61 -13.39 6.41
C GLY A 154 -4.85 -11.97 5.85
N ILE A 155 -3.89 -11.07 6.05
CA ILE A 155 -3.93 -9.72 5.46
C ILE A 155 -3.89 -9.79 3.93
N ILE A 156 -2.98 -10.61 3.36
CA ILE A 156 -2.85 -10.77 1.91
C ILE A 156 -4.12 -11.40 1.31
N GLU A 157 -4.70 -12.42 1.94
CA GLU A 157 -5.95 -13.01 1.47
C GLU A 157 -7.08 -11.98 1.43
N LYS A 158 -7.22 -11.20 2.49
CA LYS A 158 -8.22 -10.14 2.53
C LYS A 158 -7.94 -9.03 1.51
N ALA A 159 -6.68 -8.69 1.28
CA ALA A 159 -6.28 -7.72 0.25
C ALA A 159 -6.68 -8.21 -1.15
N LYS A 160 -6.51 -9.50 -1.48
CA LYS A 160 -6.98 -10.09 -2.75
C LYS A 160 -8.48 -9.93 -2.95
N GLU A 161 -9.28 -10.15 -1.89
CA GLU A 161 -10.72 -9.93 -1.95
C GLU A 161 -11.06 -8.47 -2.23
N LEU A 162 -10.36 -7.52 -1.58
CA LEU A 162 -10.57 -6.10 -1.78
C LEU A 162 -10.21 -5.67 -3.21
N VAL A 163 -9.10 -6.16 -3.76
CA VAL A 163 -8.72 -5.89 -5.16
C VAL A 163 -9.78 -6.43 -6.11
N THR A 164 -10.19 -7.67 -5.93
CA THR A 164 -11.16 -8.33 -6.83
C THR A 164 -12.54 -7.67 -6.77
N ARG A 165 -12.99 -7.27 -5.57
CA ARG A 165 -14.34 -6.76 -5.35
C ARG A 165 -14.48 -5.26 -5.60
N TYR A 166 -13.46 -4.48 -5.25
CA TYR A 166 -13.54 -3.02 -5.22
C TYR A 166 -12.49 -2.33 -6.09
N GLY A 167 -11.58 -3.07 -6.75
CA GLY A 167 -10.51 -2.49 -7.54
C GLY A 167 -9.53 -1.67 -6.71
N VAL A 168 -9.19 -2.12 -5.50
CA VAL A 168 -8.27 -1.42 -4.60
C VAL A 168 -6.90 -1.25 -5.25
N ASN A 169 -6.41 -0.01 -5.33
CA ASN A 169 -5.11 0.36 -5.89
C ASN A 169 -4.00 0.37 -4.84
N GLY A 170 -4.35 0.54 -3.57
CA GLY A 170 -3.38 0.55 -2.48
C GLY A 170 -3.93 -0.01 -1.19
N ILE A 171 -3.03 -0.46 -0.32
CA ILE A 171 -3.34 -0.88 1.04
C ILE A 171 -2.48 -0.10 2.04
N VAL A 172 -3.03 0.16 3.21
CA VAL A 172 -2.30 0.71 4.36
C VAL A 172 -2.33 -0.32 5.47
N ILE A 173 -1.16 -0.67 5.98
CA ILE A 173 -0.99 -1.58 7.12
C ILE A 173 -0.35 -0.79 8.25
N SER A 174 -1.07 -0.55 9.34
CA SER A 174 -0.60 0.23 10.48
C SER A 174 -1.01 -0.37 11.82
N PRO A 175 -0.04 -0.63 12.70
CA PRO A 175 1.40 -0.77 12.41
C PRO A 175 1.81 -2.23 12.20
N TRP A 176 2.96 -2.45 11.55
CA TRP A 176 3.60 -3.76 11.38
C TRP A 176 3.74 -4.56 12.68
N ASN A 177 4.03 -3.85 13.76
CA ASN A 177 4.32 -4.45 15.05
C ASN A 177 3.14 -5.21 15.69
N TYR A 178 1.92 -5.03 15.19
CA TYR A 178 0.70 -5.70 15.67
C TYR A 178 0.32 -6.93 14.84
N ILE A 179 1.06 -7.20 13.76
CA ILE A 179 0.85 -8.42 12.97
C ILE A 179 1.33 -9.62 13.79
N GLU A 180 0.46 -10.62 13.92
CA GLU A 180 0.79 -11.86 14.61
C GLU A 180 1.96 -12.58 13.93
N GLN A 181 2.97 -12.92 14.73
CA GLN A 181 4.17 -13.59 14.25
C GLN A 181 4.06 -15.10 14.48
N ASN A 182 3.55 -15.83 13.48
CA ASN A 182 3.56 -17.29 13.48
C ASN A 182 4.95 -17.81 13.10
N LYS A 183 5.91 -17.69 14.04
CA LYS A 183 7.29 -18.16 13.84
C LYS A 183 7.36 -19.69 13.97
N GLU A 184 8.13 -20.31 13.10
CA GLU A 184 8.55 -21.69 13.23
C GLU A 184 9.54 -21.84 14.40
N TYR A 185 9.59 -23.02 14.99
CA TYR A 185 10.56 -23.30 16.06
C TYR A 185 11.99 -23.03 15.58
N GLY A 186 12.73 -22.19 16.31
CA GLY A 186 14.10 -21.80 15.97
C GLY A 186 14.24 -20.66 14.95
N GLN A 187 13.14 -20.15 14.37
CA GLN A 187 13.17 -19.05 13.43
C GLN A 187 13.44 -17.71 14.13
N SER A 188 14.44 -16.97 13.63
CA SER A 188 14.72 -15.62 14.10
C SER A 188 13.64 -14.62 13.62
N GLU A 189 13.51 -13.50 14.33
CA GLU A 189 12.59 -12.42 13.95
C GLU A 189 12.95 -11.82 12.58
N THR A 190 14.23 -11.70 12.28
CA THR A 190 14.72 -11.18 11.00
C THR A 190 14.32 -12.10 9.84
N GLU A 191 14.48 -13.41 10.00
CA GLU A 191 14.08 -14.39 8.98
C GLU A 191 12.56 -14.38 8.77
N TYR A 192 11.78 -14.33 9.85
CA TYR A 192 10.33 -14.23 9.76
C TYR A 192 9.89 -12.95 9.02
N THR A 193 10.44 -11.81 9.42
CA THR A 193 10.15 -10.52 8.78
C THR A 193 10.52 -10.55 7.30
N GLY A 194 11.69 -11.11 6.94
CA GLY A 194 12.10 -11.27 5.55
C GLY A 194 11.11 -12.09 4.73
N LYS A 195 10.66 -13.26 5.24
CA LYS A 195 9.64 -14.10 4.60
C LYS A 195 8.31 -13.34 4.40
N CYS A 196 7.86 -12.60 5.40
CA CYS A 196 6.63 -11.82 5.31
C CYS A 196 6.72 -10.69 4.27
N LEU A 197 7.84 -9.96 4.23
CA LEU A 197 8.05 -8.89 3.25
C LEU A 197 8.13 -9.44 1.82
N ILE A 198 8.77 -10.59 1.61
CA ILE A 198 8.80 -11.27 0.29
C ILE A 198 7.38 -11.61 -0.16
N LYS A 199 6.56 -12.22 0.71
CA LYS A 199 5.16 -12.54 0.40
C LYS A 199 4.36 -11.29 0.05
N LEU A 200 4.51 -10.22 0.85
CA LEU A 200 3.83 -8.97 0.61
C LEU A 200 4.25 -8.35 -0.74
N ILE A 201 5.54 -8.22 -1.01
CA ILE A 201 6.06 -7.65 -2.28
C ILE A 201 5.59 -8.48 -3.47
N THR A 202 5.62 -9.81 -3.39
CA THR A 202 5.12 -10.71 -4.44
C THR A 202 3.64 -10.46 -4.72
N PHE A 203 2.83 -10.29 -3.66
CA PHE A 203 1.42 -9.93 -3.80
C PHE A 203 1.25 -8.56 -4.48
N LEU A 204 1.98 -7.54 -4.01
CA LEU A 204 1.89 -6.18 -4.56
C LEU A 204 2.21 -6.15 -6.06
N GLN A 205 3.29 -6.80 -6.47
CA GLN A 205 3.71 -6.89 -7.88
C GLN A 205 2.69 -7.64 -8.74
N ARG A 206 2.19 -8.78 -8.24
CA ARG A 206 1.25 -9.63 -8.97
C ARG A 206 -0.11 -8.96 -9.21
N TYR A 207 -0.57 -8.17 -8.24
CA TYR A 207 -1.90 -7.54 -8.28
C TYR A 207 -1.84 -6.05 -8.66
N GLY A 208 -0.65 -5.49 -8.88
CA GLY A 208 -0.50 -4.08 -9.19
C GLY A 208 -0.99 -3.15 -8.08
N VAL A 209 -0.75 -3.51 -6.81
CA VAL A 209 -1.23 -2.77 -5.64
C VAL A 209 -0.06 -2.08 -4.96
N HIS A 210 -0.22 -0.82 -4.55
CA HIS A 210 0.74 -0.12 -3.70
C HIS A 210 0.50 -0.44 -2.22
N CYS A 211 1.56 -0.46 -1.40
CA CYS A 211 1.41 -0.63 0.05
C CYS A 211 2.14 0.47 0.82
N PHE A 212 1.43 1.14 1.72
CA PHE A 212 2.03 1.86 2.83
C PHE A 212 2.11 0.95 4.05
N LEU A 213 3.33 0.60 4.46
CA LEU A 213 3.58 -0.20 5.66
C LEU A 213 4.15 0.71 6.74
N ILE A 214 3.39 0.94 7.81
CA ILE A 214 3.81 1.75 8.93
C ILE A 214 4.45 0.84 9.99
N ALA A 215 5.64 1.20 10.46
CA ALA A 215 6.36 0.44 11.46
C ALA A 215 6.91 1.34 12.59
N HIS A 216 6.85 0.84 13.82
CA HIS A 216 7.53 1.47 14.93
C HIS A 216 8.96 0.93 15.06
N PRO A 217 9.99 1.80 15.11
CA PRO A 217 11.34 1.35 15.33
C PRO A 217 11.48 0.77 16.74
N ARG A 218 12.37 -0.19 16.91
CA ARG A 218 12.74 -0.65 18.25
C ARG A 218 13.34 0.52 19.04
N LYS A 219 13.03 0.60 20.33
CA LYS A 219 13.70 1.53 21.23
C LYS A 219 15.20 1.20 21.21
N LEU A 220 16.02 2.14 20.75
CA LEU A 220 17.47 2.04 20.91
C LEU A 220 17.78 2.01 22.41
N ASN A 221 18.41 0.95 22.87
CA ASN A 221 18.92 0.89 24.23
C ASN A 221 20.02 1.95 24.36
N LYS A 222 19.73 3.04 25.08
CA LYS A 222 20.67 4.14 25.36
C LYS A 222 21.97 3.74 26.08
N ASN A 223 22.14 2.47 26.41
CA ASN A 223 23.22 1.99 27.28
C ASN A 223 24.31 1.15 26.58
N LYS A 224 24.44 1.22 25.23
CA LYS A 224 25.51 0.47 24.54
C LYS A 224 26.51 1.30 23.76
N ASP A 225 26.37 2.62 23.72
CA ASP A 225 27.31 3.51 23.01
C ASP A 225 27.69 4.70 23.93
N SER A 226 28.27 4.40 25.11
CA SER A 226 29.03 5.35 25.92
C SER A 226 30.36 4.73 26.32
#